data_531ce3b1d7990daf718b750be7948d93
#
_entry.id   531ce3b1d7990daf718b750be7948d93
#
_cell.length_a   1.000
_cell.length_b   1.000
_cell.length_c   1.000
_cell.angle_alpha   90.00
_cell.angle_beta   90.00
_cell.angle_gamma   90.00
#
_symmetry.space_group_name_H-M   'P 1'
#
loop_
_entity.id
_entity.type
_entity.pdbx_description
1 polymer ?
#
loop_
_entity_poly.entity_id
_entity_poly.type
_entity_poly.pdbx_seq_one_letter_code
_entity_poly.pdbx_strand_id
1 'polypeptide(L)'
;MVSSEKYILSIDQGTTSSRAILFDINYQIIAVGQKEFTQFFPDSGWVEHDPEEIWLSTLESCNKAINEADIRPNQIASVGITNQRETTVVWDKKTGEVIYNAIVWQDRRTSDKCLKLREFGNEEMVTQKTGLLLDPYFCATKIAWILDNVNGARKKANAGELLFGTIDSFLLWRLSNHEVHSTDATNACRTLLYNIHDGCWDDDLLELFDIPKSMLPKVYDNAANFGNIHDSIFGAEIPISCLIGDQPSALVGQACFKPGMVKSTYGTGCFVLINTGDKPVKSNNKLLTTFAFQINGKPCYALEGSIFVAGAAVQWLRDGLKLIESAEQSEVLAMEADSSQEVYLVPAFVGLGAPYWDPDCRGALYGLTRNTGPAEIAKATLESVCYQTSDLLTAISKDLGENKLNAIRVDGGMAASNWTMQTLANLVQLPVDRPKNLETTALGAAYLAGMQVGFYPSMDEFAKSWQSENQFNSIINDDQREKKLAGWKDAVERTLSNK
;
A
#
# COMPACT_ATOMS: atom_id res chain seq x y z
N MET A 1 -34.76 7.13 24.05
CA MET A 1 -34.78 6.02 23.06
C MET A 1 -33.34 5.90 22.59
N VAL A 2 -32.74 4.74 22.76
CA VAL A 2 -31.36 4.50 22.30
C VAL A 2 -31.42 4.42 20.78
N SER A 3 -30.60 5.21 20.07
CA SER A 3 -30.48 5.17 18.60
C SER A 3 -30.25 3.72 18.17
N SER A 4 -31.04 3.24 17.22
CA SER A 4 -30.89 1.93 16.58
C SER A 4 -29.85 1.97 15.47
N GLU A 5 -29.18 3.10 15.30
CA GLU A 5 -28.14 3.29 14.27
C GLU A 5 -26.95 2.39 14.52
N LYS A 6 -26.52 1.79 13.44
CA LYS A 6 -25.33 0.93 13.38
C LYS A 6 -24.26 1.57 12.52
N TYR A 7 -23.02 1.19 12.78
CA TYR A 7 -21.84 1.74 12.12
C TYR A 7 -20.88 0.62 11.73
N ILE A 8 -20.00 0.88 10.79
CA ILE A 8 -18.87 0.02 10.50
C ILE A 8 -17.60 0.72 10.99
N LEU A 9 -16.79 0.00 11.75
CA LEU A 9 -15.45 0.46 12.16
C LEU A 9 -14.40 -0.08 11.19
N SER A 10 -13.61 0.81 10.62
CA SER A 10 -12.42 0.44 9.84
C SER A 10 -11.16 0.73 10.66
N ILE A 11 -10.31 -0.27 10.81
CA ILE A 11 -8.96 -0.14 11.34
C ILE A 11 -8.01 -0.04 10.15
N ASP A 12 -7.33 1.09 10.02
CA ASP A 12 -6.33 1.36 8.97
C ASP A 12 -4.95 1.48 9.65
N GLN A 13 -4.20 0.39 9.63
CA GLN A 13 -2.88 0.33 10.24
C GLN A 13 -1.81 0.68 9.19
N GLY A 14 -1.39 1.95 9.14
CA GLY A 14 -0.39 2.47 8.22
C GLY A 14 1.04 2.29 8.70
N THR A 15 2.00 2.80 7.91
CA THR A 15 3.44 2.67 8.23
C THR A 15 3.86 3.54 9.41
N THR A 16 3.25 4.69 9.62
CA THR A 16 3.66 5.66 10.65
C THR A 16 2.62 5.88 11.74
N SER A 17 1.39 5.44 11.52
CA SER A 17 0.29 5.62 12.46
C SER A 17 -0.77 4.55 12.27
N SER A 18 -1.52 4.28 13.35
CA SER A 18 -2.77 3.52 13.31
C SER A 18 -3.94 4.49 13.29
N ARG A 19 -4.96 4.19 12.48
CA ARG A 19 -6.20 4.97 12.37
C ARG A 19 -7.40 4.07 12.57
N ALA A 20 -8.45 4.62 13.10
CA ALA A 20 -9.76 3.98 13.19
C ALA A 20 -10.82 4.97 12.73
N ILE A 21 -11.67 4.56 11.79
CA ILE A 21 -12.68 5.41 11.19
C ILE A 21 -14.03 4.73 11.28
N LEU A 22 -15.02 5.43 11.82
CA LEU A 22 -16.41 4.99 11.86
C LEU A 22 -17.18 5.53 10.67
N PHE A 23 -17.87 4.63 9.97
CA PHE A 23 -18.70 4.95 8.80
C PHE A 23 -20.17 4.63 9.09
N ASP A 24 -21.07 5.51 8.63
CA ASP A 24 -22.50 5.27 8.64
C ASP A 24 -22.97 4.46 7.43
N ILE A 25 -24.28 4.23 7.33
CA ILE A 25 -24.93 3.52 6.21
C ILE A 25 -24.74 4.22 4.84
N ASN A 26 -24.43 5.51 4.83
CA ASN A 26 -24.23 6.34 3.63
C ASN A 26 -22.75 6.54 3.31
N TYR A 27 -21.85 5.74 3.93
CA TYR A 27 -20.39 5.85 3.78
C TYR A 27 -19.80 7.16 4.29
N GLN A 28 -20.55 7.92 5.13
CA GLN A 28 -20.04 9.16 5.71
C GLN A 28 -19.16 8.84 6.92
N ILE A 29 -18.07 9.59 7.04
CA ILE A 29 -17.18 9.52 8.19
C ILE A 29 -17.88 10.19 9.37
N ILE A 30 -18.06 9.44 10.45
CA ILE A 30 -18.69 9.91 11.68
C ILE A 30 -17.66 10.37 12.69
N ALA A 31 -16.57 9.60 12.83
CA ALA A 31 -15.46 9.95 13.71
C ALA A 31 -14.16 9.30 13.24
N VAL A 32 -13.03 9.91 13.63
CA VAL A 32 -11.68 9.45 13.30
C VAL A 32 -10.80 9.44 14.54
N GLY A 33 -10.28 8.30 14.90
CA GLY A 33 -9.18 8.18 15.84
C GLY A 33 -7.87 7.94 15.12
N GLN A 34 -6.79 8.58 15.55
CA GLN A 34 -5.45 8.37 15.00
C GLN A 34 -4.41 8.48 16.09
N LYS A 35 -3.37 7.64 15.98
CA LYS A 35 -2.21 7.64 16.85
C LYS A 35 -0.96 7.25 16.07
N GLU A 36 0.07 8.07 16.12
CA GLU A 36 1.40 7.75 15.63
C GLU A 36 2.12 6.79 16.57
N PHE A 37 3.09 6.03 16.04
CA PHE A 37 3.98 5.16 16.79
C PHE A 37 5.43 5.30 16.28
N THR A 38 6.37 4.82 17.09
CA THR A 38 7.81 5.03 16.87
C THR A 38 8.32 4.22 15.68
N GLN A 39 9.16 4.86 14.86
CA GLN A 39 9.92 4.22 13.79
C GLN A 39 11.36 3.99 14.28
N PHE A 40 11.88 2.77 14.15
CA PHE A 40 13.24 2.43 14.55
C PHE A 40 14.12 2.19 13.33
N PHE A 41 15.33 2.73 13.35
CA PHE A 41 16.33 2.60 12.28
C PHE A 41 17.65 2.09 12.88
N PRO A 42 17.74 0.80 13.26
CA PRO A 42 18.87 0.27 14.03
C PRO A 42 20.21 0.28 13.27
N ASP A 43 20.15 0.15 11.94
CA ASP A 43 21.32 0.18 11.06
C ASP A 43 20.92 0.77 9.68
N SER A 44 21.92 0.98 8.84
CA SER A 44 21.70 1.50 7.48
C SER A 44 20.78 0.58 6.66
N GLY A 45 19.67 1.13 6.20
CA GLY A 45 18.64 0.39 5.46
C GLY A 45 17.76 -0.54 6.30
N TRP A 46 17.91 -0.56 7.63
CA TRP A 46 17.04 -1.30 8.52
C TRP A 46 15.88 -0.42 8.99
N VAL A 47 14.68 -0.99 8.98
CA VAL A 47 13.46 -0.31 9.44
C VAL A 47 12.62 -1.29 10.25
N GLU A 48 12.33 -0.91 11.50
CA GLU A 48 11.61 -1.74 12.43
C GLU A 48 10.49 -0.96 13.13
N HIS A 49 9.44 -1.68 13.51
CA HIS A 49 8.39 -1.21 14.41
C HIS A 49 8.30 -2.12 15.64
N ASP A 50 7.93 -1.54 16.78
CA ASP A 50 7.50 -2.34 17.93
C ASP A 50 6.05 -2.81 17.71
N PRO A 51 5.78 -4.14 17.61
CA PRO A 51 4.43 -4.64 17.44
C PRO A 51 3.49 -4.29 18.60
N GLU A 52 4.02 -4.08 19.82
CA GLU A 52 3.21 -3.64 20.96
C GLU A 52 2.77 -2.18 20.79
N GLU A 53 3.62 -1.30 20.26
CA GLU A 53 3.20 0.07 19.93
C GLU A 53 2.13 0.08 18.83
N ILE A 54 2.24 -0.80 17.82
CA ILE A 54 1.21 -0.98 16.79
C ILE A 54 -0.12 -1.41 17.43
N TRP A 55 -0.09 -2.39 18.32
CA TRP A 55 -1.26 -2.87 19.04
C TRP A 55 -1.89 -1.75 19.88
N LEU A 56 -1.10 -1.09 20.74
CA LEU A 56 -1.60 -0.05 21.62
C LEU A 56 -2.14 1.17 20.85
N SER A 57 -1.45 1.60 19.80
CA SER A 57 -1.92 2.70 18.95
C SER A 57 -3.22 2.35 18.21
N THR A 58 -3.40 1.08 17.83
CA THR A 58 -4.66 0.59 17.24
C THR A 58 -5.80 0.67 18.25
N LEU A 59 -5.60 0.20 19.47
CA LEU A 59 -6.61 0.28 20.52
C LEU A 59 -6.96 1.73 20.88
N GLU A 60 -5.95 2.59 21.01
CA GLU A 60 -6.15 4.02 21.31
C GLU A 60 -6.95 4.70 20.21
N SER A 61 -6.64 4.40 18.94
CA SER A 61 -7.36 4.95 17.79
C SER A 61 -8.82 4.49 17.74
N CYS A 62 -9.10 3.20 18.00
CA CYS A 62 -10.45 2.68 18.07
C CYS A 62 -11.25 3.32 19.21
N ASN A 63 -10.68 3.38 20.42
CA ASN A 63 -11.34 4.00 21.57
C ASN A 63 -11.62 5.48 21.31
N LYS A 64 -10.68 6.20 20.71
CA LYS A 64 -10.87 7.61 20.34
C LYS A 64 -12.04 7.79 19.38
N ALA A 65 -12.12 6.99 18.31
CA ALA A 65 -13.21 7.07 17.35
C ALA A 65 -14.57 6.75 17.97
N ILE A 66 -14.65 5.69 18.81
CA ILE A 66 -15.86 5.30 19.52
C ILE A 66 -16.36 6.41 20.45
N ASN A 67 -15.42 6.99 21.24
CA ASN A 67 -15.74 8.04 22.20
C ASN A 67 -16.13 9.36 21.49
N GLU A 68 -15.44 9.72 20.42
CA GLU A 68 -15.72 10.95 19.65
C GLU A 68 -17.09 10.88 18.94
N ALA A 69 -17.49 9.70 18.51
CA ALA A 69 -18.82 9.45 17.95
C ALA A 69 -19.93 9.36 19.01
N ASP A 70 -19.61 9.32 20.29
CA ASP A 70 -20.57 9.11 21.41
C ASP A 70 -21.46 7.86 21.23
N ILE A 71 -20.86 6.75 20.74
CA ILE A 71 -21.55 5.49 20.51
C ILE A 71 -21.10 4.41 21.50
N ARG A 72 -21.96 3.40 21.67
CA ARG A 72 -21.59 2.19 22.41
C ARG A 72 -21.00 1.15 21.47
N PRO A 73 -20.02 0.32 21.90
CA PRO A 73 -19.39 -0.70 21.04
C PRO A 73 -20.38 -1.66 20.37
N ASN A 74 -21.51 -1.98 21.01
CA ASN A 74 -22.56 -2.83 20.43
C ASN A 74 -23.33 -2.17 19.27
N GLN A 75 -23.10 -0.90 18.97
CA GLN A 75 -23.63 -0.23 17.77
C GLN A 75 -22.70 -0.42 16.57
N ILE A 76 -21.50 -0.98 16.74
CA ILE A 76 -20.63 -1.38 15.64
C ILE A 76 -21.16 -2.72 15.09
N ALA A 77 -21.60 -2.71 13.84
CA ALA A 77 -22.15 -3.90 13.18
C ALA A 77 -21.04 -4.88 12.77
N SER A 78 -19.89 -4.35 12.36
CA SER A 78 -18.71 -5.14 12.00
C SER A 78 -17.44 -4.27 11.95
N VAL A 79 -16.28 -4.94 11.96
CA VAL A 79 -14.96 -4.34 11.80
C VAL A 79 -14.29 -4.86 10.52
N GLY A 80 -13.69 -3.94 9.77
CA GLY A 80 -12.75 -4.23 8.70
C GLY A 80 -11.35 -3.77 9.09
N ILE A 81 -10.34 -4.59 8.79
CA ILE A 81 -8.94 -4.28 9.05
C ILE A 81 -8.21 -4.16 7.72
N THR A 82 -7.56 -3.03 7.52
CA THR A 82 -6.58 -2.84 6.44
C THR A 82 -5.23 -2.47 7.04
N ASN A 83 -4.15 -2.82 6.37
CA ASN A 83 -2.81 -2.72 6.96
C ASN A 83 -1.74 -2.42 5.92
N GLN A 84 -0.63 -1.82 6.39
CA GLN A 84 0.63 -1.82 5.66
C GLN A 84 1.02 -3.27 5.33
N ARG A 85 1.22 -3.57 4.06
CA ARG A 85 1.53 -4.93 3.62
C ARG A 85 2.98 -5.29 3.93
N GLU A 86 3.34 -6.56 3.83
CA GLU A 86 4.69 -7.15 3.89
C GLU A 86 5.45 -6.94 5.21
N THR A 87 5.01 -6.07 6.09
CA THR A 87 5.61 -5.92 7.43
C THR A 87 5.44 -7.21 8.21
N THR A 88 6.55 -7.76 8.68
CA THR A 88 6.67 -9.15 9.14
C THR A 88 6.76 -9.22 10.65
N VAL A 89 5.87 -9.97 11.29
CA VAL A 89 5.86 -10.23 12.73
C VAL A 89 5.96 -11.72 12.99
N VAL A 90 6.79 -12.11 13.98
CA VAL A 90 6.88 -13.50 14.48
C VAL A 90 6.72 -13.49 16.00
N TRP A 91 5.83 -14.34 16.51
CA TRP A 91 5.52 -14.39 17.93
C TRP A 91 5.37 -15.82 18.43
N ASP A 92 5.52 -15.99 19.74
CA ASP A 92 5.32 -17.27 20.42
C ASP A 92 3.82 -17.58 20.52
N LYS A 93 3.43 -18.75 19.99
CA LYS A 93 2.02 -19.17 19.91
C LYS A 93 1.34 -19.27 21.27
N LYS A 94 2.10 -19.59 22.33
CA LYS A 94 1.56 -19.84 23.67
C LYS A 94 1.49 -18.59 24.52
N THR A 95 2.55 -17.76 24.46
CA THR A 95 2.65 -16.56 25.32
C THR A 95 2.15 -15.32 24.63
N GLY A 96 2.15 -15.27 23.31
CA GLY A 96 1.85 -14.08 22.53
C GLY A 96 3.00 -13.09 22.46
N GLU A 97 4.13 -13.38 23.08
CA GLU A 97 5.29 -12.51 23.03
C GLU A 97 5.91 -12.49 21.65
N VAL A 98 6.11 -11.31 21.09
CA VAL A 98 6.87 -11.15 19.84
C VAL A 98 8.34 -11.44 20.11
N ILE A 99 8.97 -12.22 19.22
CA ILE A 99 10.35 -12.65 19.42
C ILE A 99 11.38 -11.66 18.85
N TYR A 100 10.93 -10.73 18.02
CA TYR A 100 11.72 -9.66 17.43
C TYR A 100 10.79 -8.52 16.97
N ASN A 101 11.30 -7.28 16.86
CA ASN A 101 10.55 -6.17 16.27
C ASN A 101 10.01 -6.54 14.88
N ALA A 102 8.88 -5.95 14.49
CA ALA A 102 8.33 -6.11 13.14
C ALA A 102 9.31 -5.54 12.13
N ILE A 103 9.76 -6.37 11.18
CA ILE A 103 10.62 -5.93 10.07
C ILE A 103 9.73 -5.33 8.99
N VAL A 104 9.88 -4.02 8.76
CA VAL A 104 9.00 -3.22 7.90
C VAL A 104 9.25 -3.52 6.41
N TRP A 105 8.25 -3.27 5.57
CA TRP A 105 8.31 -3.44 4.13
C TRP A 105 9.44 -2.64 3.45
N GLN A 106 9.86 -1.52 4.05
CA GLN A 106 10.96 -0.67 3.58
C GLN A 106 12.35 -1.23 3.89
N ASP A 107 12.44 -2.22 4.78
CA ASP A 107 13.70 -2.77 5.27
C ASP A 107 14.50 -3.48 4.17
N ARG A 108 15.81 -3.25 4.13
CA ARG A 108 16.71 -3.78 3.10
C ARG A 108 17.74 -4.79 3.63
N ARG A 109 17.67 -5.20 4.92
CA ARG A 109 18.67 -6.10 5.56
C ARG A 109 18.85 -7.44 4.87
N THR A 110 17.85 -7.91 4.13
CA THR A 110 17.89 -9.21 3.42
C THR A 110 18.26 -9.09 1.94
N SER A 111 18.75 -7.93 1.48
CA SER A 111 19.15 -7.69 0.08
C SER A 111 20.16 -8.71 -0.41
N ASP A 112 21.20 -9.02 0.38
CA ASP A 112 22.23 -10.02 0.02
C ASP A 112 21.64 -11.43 -0.14
N LYS A 113 20.64 -11.81 0.65
CA LYS A 113 19.94 -13.09 0.51
C LYS A 113 19.17 -13.14 -0.81
N CYS A 114 18.50 -12.06 -1.18
CA CYS A 114 17.82 -11.94 -2.47
C CYS A 114 18.79 -12.04 -3.64
N LEU A 115 19.94 -11.35 -3.57
CA LEU A 115 20.98 -11.43 -4.62
C LEU A 115 21.49 -12.86 -4.80
N LYS A 116 21.84 -13.55 -3.73
CA LYS A 116 22.29 -14.94 -3.79
C LYS A 116 21.23 -15.86 -4.41
N LEU A 117 19.97 -15.73 -4.05
CA LEU A 117 18.88 -16.53 -4.62
C LEU A 117 18.71 -16.28 -6.13
N ARG A 118 18.91 -15.04 -6.61
CA ARG A 118 18.95 -14.71 -8.05
C ARG A 118 20.14 -15.36 -8.76
N GLU A 119 21.34 -15.27 -8.18
CA GLU A 119 22.55 -15.89 -8.71
C GLU A 119 22.41 -17.42 -8.85
N PHE A 120 21.67 -18.06 -7.95
CA PHE A 120 21.33 -19.47 -8.02
C PHE A 120 20.17 -19.78 -8.99
N GLY A 121 19.63 -18.80 -9.71
CA GLY A 121 18.61 -18.99 -10.74
C GLY A 121 17.18 -19.18 -10.23
N ASN A 122 16.89 -18.82 -8.97
CA ASN A 122 15.56 -19.06 -8.37
C ASN A 122 14.51 -17.99 -8.75
N GLU A 123 14.91 -16.85 -9.33
CA GLU A 123 13.99 -15.74 -9.56
C GLU A 123 12.83 -16.09 -10.50
N GLU A 124 13.09 -16.87 -11.55
CA GLU A 124 12.04 -17.25 -12.50
C GLU A 124 10.95 -18.10 -11.83
N MET A 125 11.33 -19.12 -11.05
CA MET A 125 10.39 -19.97 -10.31
C MET A 125 9.57 -19.14 -9.31
N VAL A 126 10.22 -18.27 -8.55
CA VAL A 126 9.54 -17.39 -7.57
C VAL A 126 8.55 -16.46 -8.29
N THR A 127 8.98 -15.78 -9.36
CA THR A 127 8.12 -14.87 -10.11
C THR A 127 6.94 -15.60 -10.77
N GLN A 128 7.15 -16.78 -11.33
CA GLN A 128 6.09 -17.58 -11.93
C GLN A 128 5.00 -17.96 -10.92
N LYS A 129 5.39 -18.39 -9.70
CA LYS A 129 4.45 -18.82 -8.67
C LYS A 129 3.76 -17.67 -7.94
N THR A 130 4.50 -16.60 -7.68
CA THR A 130 4.04 -15.52 -6.79
C THR A 130 3.60 -14.25 -7.53
N GLY A 131 4.02 -14.04 -8.77
CA GLY A 131 3.87 -12.78 -9.50
C GLY A 131 4.82 -11.67 -9.02
N LEU A 132 5.72 -11.97 -8.08
CA LEU A 132 6.61 -11.02 -7.44
C LEU A 132 8.07 -11.21 -7.88
N LEU A 133 8.91 -10.22 -7.61
CA LEU A 133 10.36 -10.29 -7.80
C LEU A 133 11.03 -10.78 -6.50
N LEU A 134 12.24 -11.32 -6.59
CA LEU A 134 13.07 -11.59 -5.40
C LEU A 134 13.60 -10.27 -4.84
N ASP A 135 12.87 -9.68 -3.90
CA ASP A 135 13.23 -8.42 -3.26
C ASP A 135 13.00 -8.49 -1.74
N PRO A 136 13.85 -7.86 -0.91
CA PRO A 136 13.65 -7.78 0.55
C PRO A 136 12.36 -7.06 0.96
N TYR A 137 11.67 -6.41 0.05
CA TYR A 137 10.34 -5.85 0.25
C TYR A 137 9.36 -6.88 0.84
N PHE A 138 9.41 -8.12 0.39
CA PHE A 138 8.45 -9.19 0.74
C PHE A 138 8.84 -9.95 2.01
N CYS A 139 7.90 -10.77 2.57
CA CYS A 139 8.05 -11.35 3.90
C CYS A 139 9.08 -12.49 4.01
N ALA A 140 9.18 -13.38 3.02
CA ALA A 140 9.90 -14.66 3.18
C ALA A 140 11.34 -14.51 3.67
N THR A 141 12.11 -13.60 3.08
CA THR A 141 13.50 -13.38 3.49
C THR A 141 13.60 -12.76 4.88
N LYS A 142 12.61 -11.94 5.30
CA LYS A 142 12.53 -11.34 6.65
C LYS A 142 12.19 -12.40 7.69
N ILE A 143 11.24 -13.30 7.40
CA ILE A 143 10.93 -14.43 8.28
C ILE A 143 12.18 -15.30 8.49
N ALA A 144 12.81 -15.70 7.39
CA ALA A 144 14.02 -16.52 7.45
C ALA A 144 15.13 -15.83 8.25
N TRP A 145 15.32 -14.50 8.08
CA TRP A 145 16.28 -13.71 8.83
C TRP A 145 15.98 -13.75 10.35
N ILE A 146 14.72 -13.56 10.76
CA ILE A 146 14.33 -13.64 12.18
C ILE A 146 14.66 -15.03 12.74
N LEU A 147 14.29 -16.08 12.02
CA LEU A 147 14.54 -17.45 12.46
C LEU A 147 16.02 -17.79 12.60
N ASP A 148 16.87 -17.20 11.75
CA ASP A 148 18.31 -17.45 11.74
C ASP A 148 19.10 -16.59 12.74
N ASN A 149 18.58 -15.38 13.09
CA ASN A 149 19.32 -14.42 13.90
C ASN A 149 18.79 -14.29 15.34
N VAL A 150 17.56 -14.73 15.63
CA VAL A 150 17.04 -14.75 17.01
C VAL A 150 17.35 -16.11 17.65
N ASN A 151 18.04 -16.06 18.80
CA ASN A 151 18.50 -17.27 19.48
C ASN A 151 17.35 -18.25 19.80
N GLY A 152 17.45 -19.47 19.31
CA GLY A 152 16.46 -20.53 19.50
C GLY A 152 15.21 -20.44 18.65
N ALA A 153 15.01 -19.37 17.85
CA ALA A 153 13.82 -19.16 17.04
C ALA A 153 13.61 -20.31 16.02
N ARG A 154 14.65 -20.68 15.28
CA ARG A 154 14.59 -21.78 14.31
C ARG A 154 14.12 -23.10 14.94
N LYS A 155 14.63 -23.43 16.13
CA LYS A 155 14.22 -24.63 16.88
C LYS A 155 12.75 -24.56 17.31
N LYS A 156 12.30 -23.44 17.83
CA LYS A 156 10.89 -23.21 18.20
C LYS A 156 9.97 -23.27 16.98
N ALA A 157 10.36 -22.66 15.86
CA ALA A 157 9.60 -22.72 14.61
C ALA A 157 9.39 -24.15 14.12
N ASN A 158 10.45 -24.96 14.10
CA ASN A 158 10.39 -26.37 13.70
C ASN A 158 9.56 -27.22 14.67
N ALA A 159 9.46 -26.82 15.94
CA ALA A 159 8.59 -27.45 16.93
C ALA A 159 7.11 -26.98 16.83
N GLY A 160 6.78 -26.03 15.95
CA GLY A 160 5.43 -25.48 15.80
C GLY A 160 5.00 -24.53 16.93
N GLU A 161 5.98 -23.96 17.63
CA GLU A 161 5.76 -23.07 18.78
C GLU A 161 5.67 -21.59 18.39
N LEU A 162 6.04 -21.23 17.15
CA LEU A 162 5.98 -19.86 16.64
C LEU A 162 4.88 -19.69 15.58
N LEU A 163 4.33 -18.49 15.53
CA LEU A 163 3.42 -18.03 14.50
C LEU A 163 4.06 -16.87 13.73
N PHE A 164 3.76 -16.80 12.44
CA PHE A 164 4.06 -15.67 11.57
C PHE A 164 2.78 -14.99 11.14
N GLY A 165 2.84 -13.68 10.95
CA GLY A 165 1.80 -12.90 10.29
C GLY A 165 2.33 -11.60 9.73
N THR A 166 1.61 -11.07 8.78
CA THR A 166 1.58 -9.65 8.48
C THR A 166 0.73 -8.94 9.55
N ILE A 167 0.67 -7.62 9.53
CA ILE A 167 0.05 -6.86 10.62
C ILE A 167 -1.44 -7.22 10.82
N ASP A 168 -2.17 -7.52 9.74
CA ASP A 168 -3.55 -8.00 9.81
C ASP A 168 -3.70 -9.26 10.69
N SER A 169 -2.84 -10.27 10.45
CA SER A 169 -2.85 -11.51 11.23
C SER A 169 -2.50 -11.28 12.69
N PHE A 170 -1.51 -10.42 12.95
CA PHE A 170 -1.10 -10.07 14.32
C PHE A 170 -2.23 -9.35 15.07
N LEU A 171 -2.85 -8.35 14.44
CA LEU A 171 -3.97 -7.61 15.02
C LEU A 171 -5.20 -8.52 15.22
N LEU A 172 -5.55 -9.33 14.22
CA LEU A 172 -6.64 -10.29 14.34
C LEU A 172 -6.43 -11.25 15.53
N TRP A 173 -5.23 -11.80 15.64
CA TRP A 173 -4.89 -12.73 16.72
C TRP A 173 -5.00 -12.06 18.10
N ARG A 174 -4.55 -10.80 18.24
CA ARG A 174 -4.69 -10.01 19.48
C ARG A 174 -6.14 -9.63 19.76
N LEU A 175 -6.89 -9.17 18.75
CA LEU A 175 -8.30 -8.75 18.87
C LEU A 175 -9.21 -9.93 19.20
N SER A 176 -8.92 -11.13 18.72
CA SER A 176 -9.66 -12.36 19.02
C SER A 176 -9.24 -13.04 20.33
N ASN A 177 -8.48 -12.38 21.17
CA ASN A 177 -7.93 -12.97 22.40
C ASN A 177 -7.16 -14.28 22.15
N HIS A 178 -6.33 -14.28 21.09
CA HIS A 178 -5.43 -15.38 20.70
C HIS A 178 -6.14 -16.62 20.10
N GLU A 179 -7.38 -16.48 19.67
CA GLU A 179 -8.15 -17.62 19.15
C GLU A 179 -8.00 -17.81 17.62
N VAL A 180 -7.81 -16.69 16.87
CA VAL A 180 -7.83 -16.75 15.40
C VAL A 180 -6.47 -16.35 14.81
N HIS A 181 -5.82 -17.30 14.13
CA HIS A 181 -4.60 -17.07 13.35
C HIS A 181 -4.91 -17.21 11.87
N SER A 182 -5.27 -16.10 11.23
CA SER A 182 -5.68 -16.06 9.83
C SER A 182 -5.22 -14.79 9.15
N THR A 183 -5.22 -14.80 7.82
CA THR A 183 -4.93 -13.67 6.93
C THR A 183 -5.87 -13.73 5.73
N ASP A 184 -5.79 -12.75 4.86
CA ASP A 184 -6.49 -12.73 3.59
C ASP A 184 -5.57 -12.98 2.39
N ALA A 185 -6.18 -13.18 1.22
CA ALA A 185 -5.44 -13.46 -0.02
C ALA A 185 -4.53 -12.29 -0.45
N THR A 186 -4.92 -11.02 -0.19
CA THR A 186 -4.15 -9.84 -0.60
C THR A 186 -2.92 -9.59 0.26
N ASN A 187 -2.91 -10.03 1.52
CA ASN A 187 -1.71 -10.06 2.36
C ASN A 187 -0.87 -11.32 2.08
N ALA A 188 -1.49 -12.49 1.98
CA ALA A 188 -0.79 -13.74 1.69
C ALA A 188 0.03 -13.68 0.40
N CYS A 189 -0.51 -13.11 -0.68
CA CYS A 189 0.20 -13.02 -1.95
C CYS A 189 1.44 -12.12 -1.91
N ARG A 190 1.64 -11.33 -0.84
CA ARG A 190 2.80 -10.44 -0.67
C ARG A 190 3.95 -11.07 0.11
N THR A 191 3.87 -12.35 0.41
CA THR A 191 4.82 -13.02 1.30
C THR A 191 6.01 -13.67 0.60
N LEU A 192 6.00 -13.88 -0.73
CA LEU A 192 6.85 -14.79 -1.50
C LEU A 192 6.66 -16.27 -1.15
N LEU A 193 5.61 -16.62 -0.40
CA LEU A 193 5.31 -17.99 0.03
C LEU A 193 4.00 -18.53 -0.54
N TYR A 194 3.21 -17.65 -1.16
CA TYR A 194 1.86 -17.96 -1.64
C TYR A 194 1.82 -18.07 -3.17
N ASN A 195 1.33 -19.18 -3.66
CA ASN A 195 1.12 -19.40 -5.10
C ASN A 195 -0.20 -18.73 -5.52
N ILE A 196 -0.10 -17.68 -6.33
CA ILE A 196 -1.27 -16.92 -6.76
C ILE A 196 -2.14 -17.65 -7.79
N HIS A 197 -1.66 -18.71 -8.41
CA HIS A 197 -2.40 -19.54 -9.38
C HIS A 197 -3.21 -20.63 -8.68
N ASP A 198 -2.61 -21.27 -7.67
CA ASP A 198 -3.20 -22.38 -6.93
C ASP A 198 -4.00 -21.90 -5.70
N GLY A 199 -3.79 -20.64 -5.27
CA GLY A 199 -4.47 -20.06 -4.13
C GLY A 199 -4.08 -20.70 -2.80
N CYS A 200 -2.81 -21.06 -2.60
CA CYS A 200 -2.32 -21.73 -1.39
C CYS A 200 -0.85 -21.39 -1.07
N TRP A 201 -0.45 -21.69 0.17
CA TRP A 201 0.96 -21.72 0.54
C TRP A 201 1.69 -22.80 -0.26
N ASP A 202 2.78 -22.43 -0.92
CA ASP A 202 3.51 -23.28 -1.87
C ASP A 202 4.68 -23.98 -1.19
N ASP A 203 4.70 -25.31 -1.26
CA ASP A 203 5.70 -26.12 -0.55
C ASP A 203 7.12 -25.93 -1.11
N ASP A 204 7.30 -25.67 -2.43
CA ASP A 204 8.63 -25.41 -3.01
C ASP A 204 9.17 -24.04 -2.54
N LEU A 205 8.28 -23.03 -2.40
CA LEU A 205 8.67 -21.73 -1.85
C LEU A 205 9.02 -21.83 -0.36
N LEU A 206 8.26 -22.61 0.40
CA LEU A 206 8.56 -22.88 1.82
C LEU A 206 9.91 -23.56 2.00
N GLU A 207 10.23 -24.54 1.16
CA GLU A 207 11.52 -25.21 1.14
C GLU A 207 12.66 -24.23 0.75
N LEU A 208 12.46 -23.45 -0.31
CA LEU A 208 13.46 -22.47 -0.77
C LEU A 208 13.88 -21.47 0.32
N PHE A 209 12.92 -20.99 1.10
CA PHE A 209 13.18 -20.02 2.17
C PHE A 209 13.41 -20.65 3.54
N ASP A 210 13.28 -21.97 3.66
CA ASP A 210 13.39 -22.77 4.90
C ASP A 210 12.43 -22.24 5.99
N ILE A 211 11.12 -22.20 5.66
CA ILE A 211 10.06 -21.70 6.54
C ILE A 211 9.09 -22.84 6.85
N PRO A 212 8.91 -23.21 8.13
CA PRO A 212 7.96 -24.24 8.53
C PRO A 212 6.50 -23.84 8.25
N LYS A 213 5.76 -24.67 7.53
CA LYS A 213 4.34 -24.43 7.19
C LYS A 213 3.45 -24.24 8.42
N SER A 214 3.83 -24.81 9.57
CA SER A 214 3.10 -24.67 10.84
C SER A 214 3.05 -23.25 11.40
N MET A 215 3.91 -22.35 10.92
CA MET A 215 3.92 -20.94 11.31
C MET A 215 2.89 -20.10 10.57
N LEU A 216 2.36 -20.59 9.44
CA LEU A 216 1.59 -19.77 8.51
C LEU A 216 0.12 -19.66 8.90
N PRO A 217 -0.51 -18.48 8.75
CA PRO A 217 -1.94 -18.30 9.02
C PRO A 217 -2.80 -18.99 7.96
N LYS A 218 -4.05 -19.29 8.31
CA LYS A 218 -5.05 -19.72 7.34
C LYS A 218 -5.48 -18.55 6.47
N VAL A 219 -5.51 -18.78 5.15
CA VAL A 219 -5.89 -17.74 4.18
C VAL A 219 -7.38 -17.82 3.87
N TYR A 220 -8.03 -16.65 3.89
CA TYR A 220 -9.44 -16.49 3.55
C TYR A 220 -9.65 -15.44 2.45
N ASP A 221 -10.88 -15.32 1.97
CA ASP A 221 -11.33 -14.19 1.16
C ASP A 221 -11.22 -12.89 1.95
N ASN A 222 -11.17 -11.75 1.24
CA ASN A 222 -11.13 -10.44 1.90
C ASN A 222 -12.38 -10.14 2.76
N ALA A 223 -13.55 -10.55 2.28
CA ALA A 223 -14.80 -10.49 3.02
C ALA A 223 -15.15 -11.91 3.49
N ALA A 224 -14.95 -12.19 4.76
CA ALA A 224 -15.16 -13.50 5.38
C ALA A 224 -15.48 -13.34 6.88
N ASN A 225 -15.83 -14.44 7.53
CA ASN A 225 -15.94 -14.45 8.99
C ASN A 225 -14.57 -14.76 9.60
N PHE A 226 -13.95 -13.75 10.20
CA PHE A 226 -12.68 -13.86 10.92
C PHE A 226 -12.85 -13.99 12.44
N GLY A 227 -14.07 -14.30 12.93
CA GLY A 227 -14.40 -14.32 14.37
C GLY A 227 -14.82 -12.96 14.88
N ASN A 228 -14.63 -12.73 16.18
CA ASN A 228 -15.06 -11.51 16.84
C ASN A 228 -13.88 -10.83 17.56
N ILE A 229 -13.94 -9.52 17.70
CA ILE A 229 -13.21 -8.83 18.75
C ILE A 229 -13.77 -9.34 20.08
N HIS A 230 -12.87 -9.79 20.95
CA HIS A 230 -13.25 -10.31 22.27
C HIS A 230 -13.85 -9.19 23.14
N ASP A 231 -14.87 -9.50 23.93
CA ASP A 231 -15.62 -8.53 24.73
C ASP A 231 -14.76 -7.79 25.77
N SER A 232 -13.67 -8.40 26.23
CA SER A 232 -12.72 -7.78 27.17
C SER A 232 -12.02 -6.53 26.61
N ILE A 233 -12.03 -6.33 25.27
CA ILE A 233 -11.32 -5.23 24.60
C ILE A 233 -12.16 -3.95 24.62
N PHE A 234 -13.40 -4.03 24.12
CA PHE A 234 -14.29 -2.86 24.02
C PHE A 234 -15.60 -3.02 24.81
N GLY A 235 -15.77 -4.09 25.60
CA GLY A 235 -16.98 -4.35 26.38
C GLY A 235 -18.15 -4.94 25.59
N ALA A 236 -17.89 -5.40 24.35
CA ALA A 236 -18.85 -6.11 23.51
C ALA A 236 -18.12 -6.99 22.49
N GLU A 237 -18.71 -8.13 22.14
CA GLU A 237 -18.27 -8.91 20.98
C GLU A 237 -18.66 -8.18 19.68
N ILE A 238 -17.68 -7.97 18.79
CA ILE A 238 -17.89 -7.26 17.53
C ILE A 238 -17.32 -8.12 16.39
N PRO A 239 -18.14 -8.50 15.37
CA PRO A 239 -17.65 -9.31 14.26
C PRO A 239 -16.51 -8.65 13.49
N ILE A 240 -15.44 -9.40 13.18
CA ILE A 240 -14.39 -9.00 12.24
C ILE A 240 -14.73 -9.69 10.91
N SER A 241 -15.05 -8.89 9.90
CA SER A 241 -15.60 -9.41 8.65
C SER A 241 -14.82 -9.02 7.39
N CYS A 242 -13.69 -8.30 7.57
CA CYS A 242 -12.78 -8.00 6.47
C CYS A 242 -11.33 -7.92 6.97
N LEU A 243 -10.43 -8.59 6.23
CA LEU A 243 -9.00 -8.31 6.21
C LEU A 243 -8.59 -8.00 4.77
N ILE A 244 -7.78 -6.97 4.57
CA ILE A 244 -7.33 -6.57 3.24
C ILE A 244 -6.07 -5.69 3.34
N GLY A 245 -5.09 -5.89 2.46
CA GLY A 245 -3.95 -5.00 2.38
C GLY A 245 -4.34 -3.57 1.96
N ASP A 246 -3.56 -2.57 2.35
CA ASP A 246 -3.84 -1.14 2.17
C ASP A 246 -4.14 -0.74 0.71
N GLN A 247 -3.32 -1.18 -0.22
CA GLN A 247 -3.46 -0.82 -1.63
C GLN A 247 -4.66 -1.51 -2.32
N PRO A 248 -4.90 -2.82 -2.12
CA PRO A 248 -6.15 -3.48 -2.47
C PRO A 248 -7.37 -2.82 -1.83
N SER A 249 -7.30 -2.43 -0.56
CA SER A 249 -8.40 -1.74 0.12
C SER A 249 -8.74 -0.42 -0.54
N ALA A 250 -7.73 0.41 -0.86
CA ALA A 250 -7.94 1.65 -1.60
C ALA A 250 -8.55 1.41 -3.00
N LEU A 251 -8.15 0.33 -3.69
CA LEU A 251 -8.74 -0.05 -4.97
C LEU A 251 -10.24 -0.39 -4.82
N VAL A 252 -10.61 -1.10 -3.76
CA VAL A 252 -12.01 -1.38 -3.41
C VAL A 252 -12.77 -0.10 -3.05
N GLY A 253 -12.22 0.76 -2.18
CA GLY A 253 -12.81 2.04 -1.78
C GLY A 253 -13.00 3.01 -2.94
N GLN A 254 -12.14 2.91 -3.94
CA GLN A 254 -12.27 3.60 -5.24
C GLN A 254 -13.26 2.90 -6.19
N ALA A 255 -13.89 1.81 -5.79
CA ALA A 255 -14.78 1.02 -6.63
C ALA A 255 -14.17 0.62 -7.99
N CYS A 256 -12.87 0.31 -8.02
CA CYS A 256 -12.15 -0.13 -9.22
C CYS A 256 -12.36 -1.63 -9.47
N PHE A 257 -13.61 -2.05 -9.69
CA PHE A 257 -14.03 -3.47 -9.76
C PHE A 257 -13.92 -4.08 -11.16
N LYS A 258 -13.72 -3.29 -12.19
CA LYS A 258 -13.68 -3.79 -13.57
C LYS A 258 -12.26 -3.76 -14.14
N PRO A 259 -11.91 -4.73 -15.01
CA PRO A 259 -10.62 -4.71 -15.72
C PRO A 259 -10.38 -3.37 -16.43
N GLY A 260 -9.13 -2.88 -16.37
CA GLY A 260 -8.73 -1.60 -16.94
C GLY A 260 -8.94 -0.38 -16.03
N MET A 261 -9.60 -0.53 -14.88
CA MET A 261 -9.71 0.55 -13.90
C MET A 261 -8.43 0.67 -13.09
N VAL A 262 -7.95 1.90 -12.97
CA VAL A 262 -6.69 2.23 -12.29
C VAL A 262 -6.98 3.03 -11.03
N LYS A 263 -6.28 2.67 -9.96
CA LYS A 263 -6.19 3.43 -8.71
C LYS A 263 -4.76 3.86 -8.50
N SER A 264 -4.54 5.10 -8.07
CA SER A 264 -3.21 5.63 -7.72
C SER A 264 -3.29 6.40 -6.40
N THR A 265 -2.59 5.89 -5.37
CA THR A 265 -2.53 6.52 -4.04
C THR A 265 -1.22 7.29 -3.89
N TYR A 266 -1.31 8.58 -3.65
CA TYR A 266 -0.19 9.52 -3.49
C TYR A 266 0.02 9.88 -2.02
N GLY A 267 0.73 8.99 -1.30
CA GLY A 267 1.19 9.21 0.08
C GLY A 267 2.67 9.61 0.12
N THR A 268 3.42 9.10 1.09
CA THR A 268 4.89 9.25 1.17
C THR A 268 5.57 8.71 -0.11
N GLY A 269 5.18 7.51 -0.56
CA GLY A 269 5.38 6.99 -1.90
C GLY A 269 4.09 7.07 -2.72
N CYS A 270 4.10 6.52 -3.94
CA CYS A 270 2.90 6.35 -4.74
C CYS A 270 2.78 4.89 -5.18
N PHE A 271 1.54 4.37 -5.12
CA PHE A 271 1.23 3.00 -5.50
C PHE A 271 0.10 2.99 -6.52
N VAL A 272 0.43 2.51 -7.72
CA VAL A 272 -0.52 2.36 -8.83
C VAL A 272 -0.95 0.91 -8.92
N LEU A 273 -2.26 0.66 -8.82
CA LEU A 273 -2.85 -0.66 -9.07
C LEU A 273 -3.83 -0.57 -10.22
N ILE A 274 -3.73 -1.52 -11.14
CA ILE A 274 -4.73 -1.72 -12.17
C ILE A 274 -5.40 -3.09 -12.02
N ASN A 275 -6.70 -3.09 -12.00
CA ASN A 275 -7.50 -4.31 -12.04
C ASN A 275 -7.31 -5.01 -13.40
N THR A 276 -6.84 -6.26 -13.40
CA THR A 276 -6.61 -7.07 -14.60
C THR A 276 -7.69 -8.15 -14.81
N GLY A 277 -8.63 -8.27 -13.88
CA GLY A 277 -9.73 -9.24 -13.93
C GLY A 277 -9.36 -10.59 -13.32
N ASP A 278 -9.92 -11.67 -13.86
CA ASP A 278 -9.86 -13.03 -13.31
C ASP A 278 -8.61 -13.82 -13.71
N LYS A 279 -7.67 -13.21 -14.43
CA LYS A 279 -6.43 -13.86 -14.85
C LYS A 279 -5.21 -13.02 -14.45
N PRO A 280 -4.17 -13.66 -13.90
CA PRO A 280 -2.91 -12.99 -13.61
C PRO A 280 -2.22 -12.61 -14.94
N VAL A 281 -1.72 -11.38 -15.01
CA VAL A 281 -0.93 -10.88 -16.13
C VAL A 281 0.54 -10.94 -15.74
N LYS A 282 1.34 -11.73 -16.47
CA LYS A 282 2.80 -11.72 -16.29
C LYS A 282 3.37 -10.42 -16.83
N SER A 283 4.03 -9.66 -15.97
CA SER A 283 4.71 -8.44 -16.41
C SER A 283 6.06 -8.74 -17.06
N ASN A 284 6.30 -8.13 -18.22
CA ASN A 284 7.62 -8.08 -18.87
C ASN A 284 8.34 -6.74 -18.62
N ASN A 285 7.68 -5.83 -17.89
CA ASN A 285 8.17 -4.48 -17.58
C ASN A 285 8.44 -4.31 -16.08
N LYS A 286 8.74 -5.41 -15.37
CA LYS A 286 9.09 -5.43 -13.95
C LYS A 286 8.00 -4.87 -13.02
N LEU A 287 6.71 -4.97 -13.40
CA LEU A 287 5.58 -4.72 -12.50
C LEU A 287 5.30 -5.98 -11.69
N LEU A 288 4.58 -5.80 -10.58
CA LEU A 288 4.20 -6.91 -9.71
C LEU A 288 2.79 -7.39 -10.07
N THR A 289 2.61 -8.71 -10.22
CA THR A 289 1.28 -9.31 -10.29
C THR A 289 0.83 -9.65 -8.88
N THR A 290 -0.36 -9.21 -8.51
CA THR A 290 -0.89 -9.35 -7.15
C THR A 290 -2.40 -9.57 -7.18
N PHE A 291 -3.03 -9.81 -6.03
CA PHE A 291 -4.49 -9.77 -5.94
C PHE A 291 -4.99 -8.33 -5.77
N ALA A 292 -6.01 -7.97 -6.54
CA ALA A 292 -6.83 -6.80 -6.29
C ALA A 292 -7.78 -7.04 -5.11
N PHE A 293 -8.43 -8.20 -5.10
CA PHE A 293 -9.28 -8.76 -4.03
C PHE A 293 -9.63 -10.21 -4.35
N GLN A 294 -10.13 -10.94 -3.35
CA GLN A 294 -10.72 -12.26 -3.52
C GLN A 294 -12.06 -12.31 -2.78
N ILE A 295 -13.14 -12.65 -3.46
CA ILE A 295 -14.51 -12.69 -2.92
C ILE A 295 -15.21 -13.97 -3.40
N ASN A 296 -15.84 -14.71 -2.50
CA ASN A 296 -16.55 -15.98 -2.80
C ASN A 296 -15.63 -16.99 -3.53
N GLY A 297 -14.36 -17.09 -3.10
CA GLY A 297 -13.37 -17.98 -3.69
C GLY A 297 -12.89 -17.57 -5.10
N LYS A 298 -13.29 -16.39 -5.59
CA LYS A 298 -12.93 -15.90 -6.91
C LYS A 298 -11.87 -14.81 -6.80
N PRO A 299 -10.64 -15.05 -7.25
CA PRO A 299 -9.59 -14.05 -7.27
C PRO A 299 -9.85 -13.01 -8.36
N CYS A 300 -9.59 -11.76 -8.06
CA CYS A 300 -9.40 -10.68 -9.00
C CYS A 300 -7.95 -10.23 -8.90
N TYR A 301 -7.24 -10.17 -10.02
CA TYR A 301 -5.83 -9.83 -10.07
C TYR A 301 -5.62 -8.35 -10.38
N ALA A 302 -4.42 -7.88 -10.05
CA ALA A 302 -3.94 -6.55 -10.41
C ALA A 302 -2.48 -6.60 -10.85
N LEU A 303 -2.08 -5.62 -11.69
CA LEU A 303 -0.68 -5.22 -11.82
C LEU A 303 -0.43 -4.03 -10.89
N GLU A 304 0.69 -4.09 -10.19
CA GLU A 304 1.12 -3.04 -9.25
C GLU A 304 2.47 -2.47 -9.67
N GLY A 305 2.56 -1.13 -9.64
CA GLY A 305 3.81 -0.41 -9.73
C GLY A 305 3.97 0.53 -8.54
N SER A 306 5.18 0.60 -7.99
CA SER A 306 5.50 1.40 -6.81
C SER A 306 6.51 2.49 -7.13
N ILE A 307 6.21 3.71 -6.72
CA ILE A 307 7.08 4.89 -6.72
C ILE A 307 7.48 5.14 -5.27
N PHE A 308 8.76 5.02 -4.94
CA PHE A 308 9.21 5.07 -3.55
C PHE A 308 9.16 6.47 -2.95
N VAL A 309 9.30 7.49 -3.78
CA VAL A 309 9.37 8.89 -3.35
C VAL A 309 8.31 9.71 -4.10
N ALA A 310 7.22 10.06 -3.43
CA ALA A 310 6.17 10.95 -3.90
C ALA A 310 6.03 12.13 -2.93
N GLY A 311 5.15 12.09 -1.95
CA GLY A 311 5.02 13.11 -0.92
C GLY A 311 6.30 13.32 -0.09
N ALA A 312 7.16 12.29 0.00
CA ALA A 312 8.49 12.42 0.60
C ALA A 312 9.36 13.48 -0.10
N ALA A 313 9.18 13.72 -1.41
CA ALA A 313 9.88 14.78 -2.11
C ALA A 313 9.39 16.18 -1.67
N VAL A 314 8.10 16.34 -1.40
CA VAL A 314 7.54 17.59 -0.84
C VAL A 314 8.02 17.81 0.61
N GLN A 315 8.06 16.73 1.41
CA GLN A 315 8.64 16.79 2.76
C GLN A 315 10.12 17.21 2.72
N TRP A 316 10.89 16.70 1.76
CA TRP A 316 12.27 17.10 1.56
C TRP A 316 12.42 18.58 1.21
N LEU A 317 11.53 19.16 0.39
CA LEU A 317 11.50 20.63 0.16
C LEU A 317 11.29 21.39 1.47
N ARG A 318 10.40 20.90 2.34
CA ARG A 318 10.06 21.54 3.62
C ARG A 318 11.16 21.33 4.66
N ASP A 319 11.51 20.08 4.94
CA ASP A 319 12.33 19.71 6.10
C ASP A 319 13.82 19.68 5.78
N GLY A 320 14.19 19.29 4.56
CA GLY A 320 15.57 19.19 4.09
C GLY A 320 16.11 20.51 3.54
N LEU A 321 15.43 21.07 2.55
CA LEU A 321 15.86 22.30 1.88
C LEU A 321 15.33 23.58 2.53
N LYS A 322 14.28 23.51 3.36
CA LYS A 322 13.62 24.67 3.97
C LYS A 322 13.12 25.71 2.94
N LEU A 323 12.69 25.25 1.77
CA LEU A 323 12.16 26.10 0.70
C LEU A 323 10.68 26.42 0.87
N ILE A 324 9.95 25.61 1.64
CA ILE A 324 8.52 25.78 1.94
C ILE A 324 8.29 25.53 3.43
N GLU A 325 7.23 26.11 3.98
CA GLU A 325 6.81 25.92 5.38
C GLU A 325 5.71 24.87 5.50
N SER A 326 4.88 24.71 4.44
CA SER A 326 3.82 23.72 4.38
C SER A 326 3.76 23.05 3.00
N ALA A 327 3.11 21.89 2.91
CA ALA A 327 2.98 21.16 1.64
C ALA A 327 2.21 21.99 0.58
N GLU A 328 1.21 22.76 1.00
CA GLU A 328 0.39 23.59 0.11
C GLU A 328 1.20 24.70 -0.58
N GLN A 329 2.24 25.22 0.06
CA GLN A 329 3.12 26.22 -0.56
C GLN A 329 3.86 25.68 -1.79
N SER A 330 4.06 24.37 -1.89
CA SER A 330 4.69 23.77 -3.08
C SER A 330 3.88 24.01 -4.35
N GLU A 331 2.55 23.95 -4.27
CA GLU A 331 1.65 24.27 -5.39
C GLU A 331 1.72 25.76 -5.76
N VAL A 332 1.70 26.64 -4.78
CA VAL A 332 1.80 28.09 -5.01
C VAL A 332 3.09 28.44 -5.75
N LEU A 333 4.23 27.93 -5.27
CA LEU A 333 5.52 28.13 -5.93
C LEU A 333 5.55 27.52 -7.34
N ALA A 334 5.00 26.33 -7.53
CA ALA A 334 4.95 25.69 -8.85
C ALA A 334 4.16 26.51 -9.88
N MET A 335 3.11 27.23 -9.44
CA MET A 335 2.32 28.13 -10.29
C MET A 335 3.09 29.42 -10.66
N GLU A 336 4.02 29.85 -9.82
CA GLU A 336 4.86 31.02 -10.07
C GLU A 336 6.09 30.72 -10.93
N ALA A 337 6.43 29.44 -11.12
CA ALA A 337 7.63 29.04 -11.85
C ALA A 337 7.61 29.49 -13.32
N ASP A 338 8.77 29.93 -13.80
CA ASP A 338 8.97 30.27 -15.21
C ASP A 338 8.78 29.04 -16.10
N SER A 339 7.74 29.05 -16.93
CA SER A 339 7.38 27.94 -17.80
C SER A 339 8.41 27.65 -18.90
N SER A 340 9.33 28.59 -19.17
CA SER A 340 10.40 28.40 -20.16
C SER A 340 11.58 27.59 -19.63
N GLN A 341 11.72 27.46 -18.29
CA GLN A 341 12.78 26.67 -17.67
C GLN A 341 12.39 25.18 -17.58
N GLU A 342 13.26 24.35 -18.10
CA GLU A 342 13.09 22.88 -18.10
C GLU A 342 13.97 22.27 -17.01
N VAL A 343 13.48 22.32 -15.77
CA VAL A 343 14.15 21.72 -14.60
C VAL A 343 13.49 20.39 -14.28
N TYR A 344 14.27 19.35 -14.11
CA TYR A 344 13.82 17.99 -13.77
C TYR A 344 14.45 17.52 -12.47
N LEU A 345 13.63 17.06 -11.53
CA LEU A 345 14.07 16.33 -10.35
C LEU A 345 13.83 14.83 -10.56
N VAL A 346 14.88 14.02 -10.50
CA VAL A 346 14.74 12.58 -10.35
C VAL A 346 14.88 12.24 -8.87
N PRO A 347 13.78 11.93 -8.14
CA PRO A 347 13.79 11.84 -6.69
C PRO A 347 14.21 10.45 -6.19
N ALA A 348 15.35 9.94 -6.67
CA ALA A 348 15.87 8.63 -6.32
C ALA A 348 16.56 8.62 -4.94
N PHE A 349 15.90 9.15 -3.89
CA PHE A 349 16.50 9.28 -2.54
C PHE A 349 16.85 7.92 -1.91
N VAL A 350 16.11 6.88 -2.29
CA VAL A 350 16.32 5.48 -1.87
C VAL A 350 16.42 4.54 -3.09
N GLY A 351 16.91 5.07 -4.22
CA GLY A 351 16.85 4.40 -5.51
C GLY A 351 15.52 4.64 -6.24
N LEU A 352 15.36 4.03 -7.41
CA LEU A 352 14.14 4.06 -8.22
C LEU A 352 13.41 2.72 -8.13
N GLY A 353 12.09 2.77 -7.95
CA GLY A 353 11.19 1.63 -8.03
C GLY A 353 10.84 1.22 -9.47
N ALA A 354 9.67 0.64 -9.66
CA ALA A 354 9.19 0.22 -10.98
C ALA A 354 9.08 1.42 -11.94
N PRO A 355 9.39 1.24 -13.24
CA PRO A 355 9.86 0.03 -13.89
C PRO A 355 11.39 -0.17 -13.85
N TYR A 356 12.12 0.73 -13.24
CA TYR A 356 13.60 0.77 -13.28
C TYR A 356 14.27 -0.24 -12.36
N TRP A 357 13.83 -0.31 -11.09
CA TRP A 357 14.39 -1.17 -10.03
C TRP A 357 15.90 -1.00 -9.88
N ASP A 358 16.33 0.25 -9.72
CA ASP A 358 17.72 0.61 -9.49
C ASP A 358 17.89 1.12 -8.04
N PRO A 359 18.36 0.26 -7.11
CA PRO A 359 18.53 0.63 -5.70
C PRO A 359 19.75 1.50 -5.46
N ASP A 360 20.70 1.56 -6.40
CA ASP A 360 22.00 2.19 -6.24
C ASP A 360 22.05 3.62 -6.75
N CYS A 361 21.13 4.01 -7.64
CA CYS A 361 21.04 5.39 -8.11
C CYS A 361 20.60 6.35 -6.97
N ARG A 362 20.94 7.62 -7.11
CA ARG A 362 20.57 8.67 -6.13
C ARG A 362 19.97 9.86 -6.85
N GLY A 363 19.14 10.61 -6.08
CA GLY A 363 18.42 11.76 -6.63
C GLY A 363 19.30 12.82 -7.26
N ALA A 364 18.80 13.43 -8.34
CA ALA A 364 19.52 14.47 -9.07
C ALA A 364 18.57 15.54 -9.63
N LEU A 365 19.08 16.77 -9.74
CA LEU A 365 18.43 17.90 -10.42
C LEU A 365 19.16 18.20 -11.72
N TYR A 366 18.41 18.33 -12.80
CA TYR A 366 18.91 18.66 -14.14
C TYR A 366 18.26 19.91 -14.70
N GLY A 367 18.93 20.61 -15.62
CA GLY A 367 18.41 21.81 -16.28
C GLY A 367 18.55 23.08 -15.48
N LEU A 368 19.37 23.13 -14.43
CA LEU A 368 19.60 24.32 -13.61
C LEU A 368 20.28 25.44 -14.40
N THR A 369 19.76 26.64 -14.25
CA THR A 369 20.32 27.89 -14.78
C THR A 369 20.55 28.88 -13.63
N ARG A 370 21.15 30.05 -13.93
CA ARG A 370 21.34 31.09 -12.92
C ARG A 370 20.01 31.70 -12.44
N ASN A 371 18.93 31.53 -13.20
CA ASN A 371 17.60 32.04 -12.85
C ASN A 371 16.72 30.97 -12.17
N THR A 372 17.23 29.75 -11.99
CA THR A 372 16.50 28.68 -11.30
C THR A 372 16.41 29.02 -9.81
N GLY A 373 15.21 29.12 -9.30
CA GLY A 373 14.89 29.46 -7.93
C GLY A 373 14.00 28.42 -7.24
N PRO A 374 13.46 28.75 -6.05
CA PRO A 374 12.56 27.87 -5.30
C PRO A 374 11.31 27.45 -6.09
N ALA A 375 10.78 28.33 -6.93
CA ALA A 375 9.60 28.06 -7.75
C ALA A 375 9.82 26.93 -8.75
N GLU A 376 10.94 26.96 -9.48
CA GLU A 376 11.29 25.92 -10.46
C GLU A 376 11.61 24.60 -9.77
N ILE A 377 12.24 24.62 -8.59
CA ILE A 377 12.53 23.42 -7.81
C ILE A 377 11.24 22.80 -7.28
N ALA A 378 10.31 23.59 -6.76
CA ALA A 378 9.01 23.12 -6.30
C ALA A 378 8.19 22.49 -7.45
N LYS A 379 8.16 23.17 -8.62
CA LYS A 379 7.52 22.65 -9.83
C LYS A 379 8.13 21.32 -10.25
N ALA A 380 9.47 21.23 -10.38
CA ALA A 380 10.15 20.01 -10.75
C ALA A 380 9.88 18.86 -9.77
N THR A 381 9.72 19.17 -8.47
CA THR A 381 9.39 18.21 -7.43
C THR A 381 7.99 17.63 -7.61
N LEU A 382 6.97 18.47 -7.84
CA LEU A 382 5.61 17.99 -8.08
C LEU A 382 5.49 17.27 -9.44
N GLU A 383 6.13 17.78 -10.49
CA GLU A 383 6.17 17.14 -11.80
C GLU A 383 6.83 15.76 -11.75
N SER A 384 7.86 15.56 -10.90
CA SER A 384 8.59 14.30 -10.80
C SER A 384 7.70 13.10 -10.49
N VAL A 385 6.69 13.30 -9.64
CA VAL A 385 5.72 12.27 -9.27
C VAL A 385 4.80 11.94 -10.45
N CYS A 386 4.39 12.97 -11.20
CA CYS A 386 3.56 12.82 -12.39
C CYS A 386 4.32 12.09 -13.52
N TYR A 387 5.60 12.38 -13.72
CA TYR A 387 6.45 11.68 -14.68
C TYR A 387 6.63 10.20 -14.32
N GLN A 388 6.97 9.91 -13.07
CA GLN A 388 7.09 8.51 -12.63
C GLN A 388 5.78 7.74 -12.79
N THR A 389 4.63 8.38 -12.53
CA THR A 389 3.31 7.77 -12.78
C THR A 389 3.10 7.51 -14.28
N SER A 390 3.52 8.43 -15.16
CA SER A 390 3.46 8.22 -16.61
C SER A 390 4.33 7.03 -17.05
N ASP A 391 5.52 6.86 -16.47
CA ASP A 391 6.38 5.70 -16.74
C ASP A 391 5.72 4.38 -16.33
N LEU A 392 5.09 4.35 -15.15
CA LEU A 392 4.34 3.17 -14.69
C LEU A 392 3.17 2.84 -15.60
N LEU A 393 2.37 3.82 -15.97
CA LEU A 393 1.21 3.59 -16.86
C LEU A 393 1.65 3.17 -18.25
N THR A 394 2.80 3.65 -18.74
CA THR A 394 3.40 3.20 -19.98
C THR A 394 3.83 1.72 -19.90
N ALA A 395 4.45 1.32 -18.79
CA ALA A 395 4.83 -0.07 -18.54
C ALA A 395 3.59 -0.97 -18.43
N ILE A 396 2.57 -0.53 -17.67
CA ILE A 396 1.28 -1.22 -17.52
C ILE A 396 0.61 -1.41 -18.90
N SER A 397 0.54 -0.36 -19.73
CA SER A 397 -0.10 -0.44 -21.04
C SER A 397 0.61 -1.43 -21.98
N LYS A 398 1.94 -1.53 -21.88
CA LYS A 398 2.70 -2.54 -22.66
C LYS A 398 2.39 -3.97 -22.24
N ASP A 399 2.22 -4.21 -20.92
CA ASP A 399 1.90 -5.55 -20.40
C ASP A 399 0.44 -5.95 -20.64
N LEU A 400 -0.48 -4.98 -20.68
CA LEU A 400 -1.91 -5.22 -20.93
C LEU A 400 -2.27 -5.39 -22.42
N GLY A 401 -1.41 -4.96 -23.35
CA GLY A 401 -1.63 -5.02 -24.80
C GLY A 401 -2.84 -4.19 -25.23
N GLU A 402 -3.86 -4.84 -25.80
CA GLU A 402 -5.05 -4.15 -26.36
C GLU A 402 -6.02 -3.60 -25.29
N ASN A 403 -5.86 -4.00 -24.03
CA ASN A 403 -6.71 -3.51 -22.94
C ASN A 403 -6.38 -2.06 -22.60
N LYS A 404 -7.31 -1.15 -22.90
CA LYS A 404 -7.12 0.28 -22.68
C LYS A 404 -7.39 0.68 -21.24
N LEU A 405 -6.54 1.58 -20.73
CA LEU A 405 -6.81 2.32 -19.50
C LEU A 405 -7.92 3.34 -19.78
N ASN A 406 -8.90 3.44 -18.87
CA ASN A 406 -10.05 4.33 -19.07
C ASN A 406 -9.90 5.66 -18.34
N ALA A 407 -9.56 5.60 -17.05
CA ALA A 407 -9.36 6.74 -16.16
C ALA A 407 -8.49 6.30 -14.99
N ILE A 408 -7.89 7.28 -14.31
CA ILE A 408 -7.14 7.05 -13.08
C ILE A 408 -7.92 7.65 -11.92
N ARG A 409 -8.27 6.84 -10.94
CA ARG A 409 -8.82 7.31 -9.68
C ARG A 409 -7.70 7.55 -8.69
N VAL A 410 -7.62 8.76 -8.16
CA VAL A 410 -6.52 9.22 -7.32
C VAL A 410 -6.97 9.45 -5.88
N ASP A 411 -6.08 9.18 -4.92
CA ASP A 411 -6.28 9.48 -3.50
C ASP A 411 -4.93 9.74 -2.82
N GLY A 412 -4.97 9.94 -1.50
CA GLY A 412 -3.80 10.30 -0.69
C GLY A 412 -3.54 11.80 -0.66
N GLY A 413 -2.63 12.23 0.22
CA GLY A 413 -2.43 13.65 0.53
C GLY A 413 -2.09 14.55 -0.65
N MET A 414 -1.25 14.08 -1.60
CA MET A 414 -0.89 14.89 -2.77
C MET A 414 -2.03 15.04 -3.78
N ALA A 415 -3.05 14.17 -3.76
CA ALA A 415 -4.21 14.29 -4.62
C ALA A 415 -5.05 15.55 -4.31
N ALA A 416 -4.85 16.19 -3.17
CA ALA A 416 -5.46 17.47 -2.82
C ALA A 416 -5.00 18.64 -3.74
N SER A 417 -3.77 18.57 -4.28
CA SER A 417 -3.23 19.60 -5.18
C SER A 417 -3.87 19.52 -6.56
N ASN A 418 -4.62 20.56 -6.91
CA ASN A 418 -5.24 20.69 -8.25
C ASN A 418 -4.18 20.80 -9.35
N TRP A 419 -3.10 21.53 -9.09
CA TRP A 419 -2.01 21.70 -10.03
C TRP A 419 -1.32 20.37 -10.36
N THR A 420 -1.05 19.57 -9.33
CA THR A 420 -0.43 18.25 -9.50
C THR A 420 -1.35 17.31 -10.28
N MET A 421 -2.65 17.29 -9.97
CA MET A 421 -3.62 16.42 -10.67
C MET A 421 -3.84 16.86 -12.12
N GLN A 422 -3.85 18.17 -12.41
CA GLN A 422 -3.89 18.69 -13.78
C GLN A 422 -2.62 18.31 -14.55
N THR A 423 -1.46 18.44 -13.93
CA THR A 423 -0.17 18.07 -14.52
C THR A 423 -0.12 16.56 -14.81
N LEU A 424 -0.63 15.74 -13.88
CA LEU A 424 -0.77 14.30 -14.09
C LEU A 424 -1.63 14.02 -15.33
N ALA A 425 -2.84 14.58 -15.41
CA ALA A 425 -3.74 14.41 -16.55
C ALA A 425 -3.08 14.82 -17.88
N ASN A 426 -2.30 15.91 -17.88
CA ASN A 426 -1.55 16.38 -19.02
C ASN A 426 -0.50 15.37 -19.51
N LEU A 427 0.23 14.72 -18.60
CA LEU A 427 1.30 13.79 -18.96
C LEU A 427 0.78 12.41 -19.35
N VAL A 428 -0.26 11.91 -18.66
CA VAL A 428 -0.77 10.55 -18.90
C VAL A 428 -1.82 10.49 -20.02
N GLN A 429 -2.41 11.62 -20.41
CA GLN A 429 -3.47 11.73 -21.43
C GLN A 429 -4.71 10.86 -21.10
N LEU A 430 -4.99 10.70 -19.84
CA LEU A 430 -6.17 10.01 -19.30
C LEU A 430 -6.91 10.93 -18.34
N PRO A 431 -8.25 10.81 -18.21
CA PRO A 431 -8.98 11.49 -17.16
C PRO A 431 -8.43 11.08 -15.79
N VAL A 432 -8.22 12.06 -14.91
CA VAL A 432 -7.82 11.85 -13.51
C VAL A 432 -8.99 12.25 -12.63
N ASP A 433 -9.56 11.25 -11.95
CA ASP A 433 -10.75 11.39 -11.12
C ASP A 433 -10.36 11.43 -9.64
N ARG A 434 -10.64 12.54 -8.96
CA ARG A 434 -10.50 12.67 -7.51
C ARG A 434 -11.85 12.43 -6.85
N PRO A 435 -11.97 11.44 -5.90
CA PRO A 435 -13.23 11.18 -5.20
C PRO A 435 -13.52 12.26 -4.15
N LYS A 436 -14.79 12.36 -3.74
CA LYS A 436 -15.20 13.22 -2.62
C LYS A 436 -14.59 12.80 -1.29
N ASN A 437 -14.47 11.49 -1.07
CA ASN A 437 -13.84 10.95 0.13
C ASN A 437 -12.44 10.43 -0.22
N LEU A 438 -11.42 11.07 0.34
CA LEU A 438 -10.01 10.69 0.14
C LEU A 438 -9.55 9.53 1.03
N GLU A 439 -10.35 9.15 2.05
CA GLU A 439 -10.05 8.03 2.96
C GLU A 439 -10.46 6.69 2.32
N THR A 440 -10.03 6.48 1.10
CA THR A 440 -10.46 5.33 0.28
C THR A 440 -9.94 3.99 0.82
N THR A 441 -8.76 3.99 1.45
CA THR A 441 -8.19 2.80 2.10
C THR A 441 -9.09 2.31 3.24
N ALA A 442 -9.44 3.18 4.16
CA ALA A 442 -10.34 2.84 5.27
C ALA A 442 -11.75 2.50 4.77
N LEU A 443 -12.25 3.24 3.76
CA LEU A 443 -13.56 2.97 3.16
C LEU A 443 -13.64 1.58 2.51
N GLY A 444 -12.57 1.13 1.84
CA GLY A 444 -12.54 -0.20 1.22
C GLY A 444 -12.72 -1.33 2.23
N ALA A 445 -11.98 -1.27 3.34
CA ALA A 445 -12.10 -2.24 4.43
C ALA A 445 -13.47 -2.17 5.11
N ALA A 446 -13.97 -0.95 5.37
CA ALA A 446 -15.32 -0.75 5.93
C ALA A 446 -16.40 -1.31 4.99
N TYR A 447 -16.29 -1.02 3.69
CA TYR A 447 -17.24 -1.50 2.70
C TYR A 447 -17.30 -3.03 2.66
N LEU A 448 -16.17 -3.71 2.56
CA LEU A 448 -16.15 -5.18 2.53
C LEU A 448 -16.67 -5.79 3.83
N ALA A 449 -16.32 -5.22 4.99
CA ALA A 449 -16.83 -5.67 6.27
C ALA A 449 -18.34 -5.51 6.38
N GLY A 450 -18.86 -4.35 5.97
CA GLY A 450 -20.30 -4.06 5.96
C GLY A 450 -21.08 -4.91 4.94
N MET A 451 -20.51 -5.15 3.76
CA MET A 451 -21.07 -6.04 2.74
C MET A 451 -21.19 -7.48 3.26
N GLN A 452 -20.17 -7.98 3.94
CA GLN A 452 -20.15 -9.35 4.49
C GLN A 452 -21.27 -9.59 5.51
N VAL A 453 -21.64 -8.58 6.29
CA VAL A 453 -22.71 -8.69 7.29
C VAL A 453 -24.07 -8.17 6.78
N GLY A 454 -24.17 -7.83 5.49
CA GLY A 454 -25.41 -7.32 4.89
C GLY A 454 -25.79 -5.90 5.30
N PHE A 455 -24.84 -5.13 5.85
CA PHE A 455 -25.02 -3.71 6.19
C PHE A 455 -24.89 -2.81 4.96
N TYR A 456 -23.96 -3.11 4.06
CA TYR A 456 -23.77 -2.41 2.80
C TYR A 456 -24.23 -3.26 1.61
N PRO A 457 -24.62 -2.61 0.48
CA PRO A 457 -25.12 -3.31 -0.70
C PRO A 457 -23.99 -4.03 -1.47
N SER A 458 -24.37 -4.67 -2.58
CA SER A 458 -23.44 -5.35 -3.49
C SER A 458 -22.39 -4.41 -4.10
N MET A 459 -21.28 -4.99 -4.61
CA MET A 459 -20.20 -4.24 -5.28
C MET A 459 -20.71 -3.41 -6.47
N ASP A 460 -21.67 -3.92 -7.25
CA ASP A 460 -22.24 -3.18 -8.38
C ASP A 460 -23.05 -1.95 -7.94
N GLU A 461 -23.72 -2.03 -6.81
CA GLU A 461 -24.49 -0.89 -6.25
C GLU A 461 -23.54 0.11 -5.59
N PHE A 462 -22.53 -0.35 -4.87
CA PHE A 462 -21.48 0.51 -4.33
C PHE A 462 -20.75 1.27 -5.44
N ALA A 463 -20.42 0.61 -6.56
CA ALA A 463 -19.76 1.26 -7.70
C ALA A 463 -20.63 2.40 -8.30
N LYS A 464 -21.96 2.30 -8.24
CA LYS A 464 -22.87 3.37 -8.68
C LYS A 464 -22.92 4.54 -7.71
N SER A 465 -22.64 4.31 -6.42
CA SER A 465 -22.61 5.38 -5.41
C SER A 465 -21.31 6.18 -5.43
N TRP A 466 -20.26 5.68 -6.08
CA TRP A 466 -18.98 6.37 -6.20
C TRP A 466 -19.15 7.72 -6.93
N GLN A 467 -18.63 8.79 -6.36
CA GLN A 467 -18.77 10.13 -6.92
C GLN A 467 -17.39 10.79 -7.04
N SER A 468 -17.11 11.35 -8.22
CA SER A 468 -15.99 12.25 -8.40
C SER A 468 -16.31 13.61 -7.75
N GLU A 469 -15.36 14.17 -7.01
CA GLU A 469 -15.35 15.58 -6.62
C GLU A 469 -14.91 16.44 -7.80
N ASN A 470 -13.83 16.02 -8.45
CA ASN A 470 -13.26 16.73 -9.58
C ASN A 470 -12.65 15.74 -10.59
N GLN A 471 -12.78 16.07 -11.88
CA GLN A 471 -12.15 15.34 -12.98
C GLN A 471 -11.21 16.29 -13.73
N PHE A 472 -9.95 15.90 -13.85
CA PHE A 472 -8.93 16.64 -14.60
C PHE A 472 -8.73 15.95 -15.95
N ASN A 473 -8.79 16.72 -17.01
CA ASN A 473 -8.53 16.27 -18.38
C ASN A 473 -7.32 17.01 -18.93
N SER A 474 -6.59 16.40 -19.86
CA SER A 474 -5.43 17.03 -20.49
C SER A 474 -5.82 18.31 -21.22
N ILE A 475 -5.02 19.37 -21.00
CA ILE A 475 -5.16 20.69 -21.65
C ILE A 475 -3.93 21.03 -22.50
N ILE A 476 -2.95 20.14 -22.61
CA ILE A 476 -1.77 20.29 -23.48
C ILE A 476 -1.88 19.38 -24.71
N ASN A 477 -1.23 19.77 -25.81
CA ASN A 477 -1.16 18.96 -27.00
C ASN A 477 -0.02 17.90 -26.90
N ASP A 478 0.01 16.98 -27.88
CA ASP A 478 0.99 15.89 -27.92
C ASP A 478 2.43 16.40 -28.02
N ASP A 479 2.72 17.44 -28.80
CA ASP A 479 4.08 18.00 -28.94
C ASP A 479 4.62 18.51 -27.59
N GLN A 480 3.78 19.23 -26.84
CA GLN A 480 4.15 19.74 -25.51
C GLN A 480 4.39 18.60 -24.52
N ARG A 481 3.56 17.56 -24.57
CA ARG A 481 3.70 16.36 -23.74
C ARG A 481 4.99 15.60 -24.09
N GLU A 482 5.21 15.33 -25.38
CA GLU A 482 6.40 14.59 -25.84
C GLU A 482 7.70 15.29 -25.46
N LYS A 483 7.75 16.61 -25.60
CA LYS A 483 8.90 17.41 -25.17
C LYS A 483 9.19 17.23 -23.68
N LYS A 484 8.17 17.31 -22.82
CA LYS A 484 8.29 17.11 -21.37
C LYS A 484 8.78 15.69 -21.03
N LEU A 485 8.19 14.67 -21.65
CA LEU A 485 8.56 13.27 -21.42
C LEU A 485 9.97 12.95 -21.95
N ALA A 486 10.41 13.56 -23.04
CA ALA A 486 11.77 13.40 -23.56
C ALA A 486 12.82 13.96 -22.58
N GLY A 487 12.58 15.16 -22.01
CA GLY A 487 13.47 15.74 -21.00
C GLY A 487 13.50 14.93 -19.70
N TRP A 488 12.35 14.41 -19.26
CA TRP A 488 12.29 13.49 -18.12
C TRP A 488 13.10 12.22 -18.38
N LYS A 489 12.91 11.59 -19.53
CA LYS A 489 13.62 10.37 -19.91
C LYS A 489 15.14 10.58 -19.91
N ASP A 490 15.64 11.67 -20.48
CA ASP A 490 17.07 12.04 -20.46
C ASP A 490 17.58 12.21 -19.02
N ALA A 491 16.79 12.86 -18.14
CA ALA A 491 17.16 13.03 -16.74
C ALA A 491 17.26 11.68 -16.00
N VAL A 492 16.31 10.77 -16.21
CA VAL A 492 16.35 9.42 -15.63
C VAL A 492 17.52 8.62 -16.17
N GLU A 493 17.75 8.60 -17.49
CA GLU A 493 18.89 7.88 -18.10
C GLU A 493 20.23 8.34 -17.53
N ARG A 494 20.38 9.62 -17.21
CA ARG A 494 21.61 10.15 -16.56
C ARG A 494 21.74 9.78 -15.09
N THR A 495 20.63 9.47 -14.44
CA THR A 495 20.56 9.14 -13.00
C THR A 495 20.83 7.67 -12.73
N LEU A 496 20.45 6.75 -13.63
CA LEU A 496 20.61 5.31 -13.46
C LEU A 496 22.07 4.91 -13.23
N SER A 497 22.29 3.98 -12.27
CA SER A 497 23.62 3.52 -11.87
C SER A 497 24.27 2.57 -12.89
N ASN A 498 23.46 1.82 -13.63
CA ASN A 498 23.94 0.87 -14.64
C ASN A 498 23.85 1.51 -16.03
N LYS A 499 24.99 2.03 -16.50
CA LYS A 499 25.18 2.48 -17.90
C LYS A 499 25.97 1.46 -18.70
#